data_03f437ba8f2fb8d13ee926526e312ce5
#
_entry.id   03f437ba8f2fb8d13ee926526e312ce5
#
_cell.length_a   1.000
_cell.length_b   1.000
_cell.length_c   1.000
_cell.angle_alpha   90.00
_cell.angle_beta   90.00
_cell.angle_gamma   90.00
#
_symmetry.space_group_name_H-M   'P 1'
#
loop_
_entity.id
_entity.type
_entity.pdbx_description
1 polymer ?
#
loop_
_entity_poly.entity_id
_entity_poly.type
_entity_poly.pdbx_seq_one_letter_code
_entity_poly.pdbx_strand_id
1 'polypeptide(L)'
;MPDHHPTTSKQTTVRGVLPSLGMVIAEFALVCLLVALVPVTVYLDTAVLGEGVTEDSLTEHMHNTLLAIAAGIFMMGAYQHVGMRGYLTLAATLFACMFLREYDAALDRIQHGFWIYPALVTLAVGSFIAWRNRG
;
A
#
# COMPACT_ATOMS: atom_id res chain seq x y z
N MET A 1 -47.71 0.80 45.48
CA MET A 1 -47.27 -0.08 44.37
C MET A 1 -46.03 0.56 43.80
N PRO A 2 -44.85 0.00 44.03
CA PRO A 2 -43.63 0.48 43.38
C PRO A 2 -43.36 -0.35 42.14
N ASP A 3 -43.20 0.37 41.00
CA ASP A 3 -42.92 -0.24 39.70
C ASP A 3 -41.46 -0.74 39.67
N HIS A 4 -41.35 -2.06 39.51
CA HIS A 4 -40.07 -2.73 39.20
C HIS A 4 -39.72 -2.52 37.71
N HIS A 5 -38.82 -1.56 37.42
CA HIS A 5 -38.11 -1.55 36.14
C HIS A 5 -37.12 -2.71 36.06
N PRO A 6 -37.22 -3.58 35.04
CA PRO A 6 -36.19 -4.58 34.82
C PRO A 6 -34.94 -3.90 34.27
N THR A 7 -33.86 -3.98 35.02
CA THR A 7 -32.50 -3.63 34.55
C THR A 7 -32.10 -4.61 33.45
N THR A 8 -32.26 -4.23 32.19
CA THR A 8 -31.75 -4.98 31.04
C THR A 8 -30.23 -4.88 31.05
N SER A 9 -29.61 -5.91 31.54
CA SER A 9 -28.18 -6.11 31.67
C SER A 9 -27.47 -6.01 30.31
N LYS A 10 -26.41 -5.18 30.27
CA LYS A 10 -25.46 -4.99 29.17
C LYS A 10 -24.65 -6.27 28.87
N GLN A 11 -25.26 -7.27 28.23
CA GLN A 11 -24.52 -8.45 27.74
C GLN A 11 -24.20 -8.39 26.23
N THR A 12 -24.42 -7.26 25.57
CA THR A 12 -24.30 -7.16 24.11
C THR A 12 -22.91 -6.76 23.61
N THR A 13 -21.95 -6.44 24.48
CA THR A 13 -20.70 -5.78 24.07
C THR A 13 -19.53 -6.74 23.79
N VAL A 14 -19.54 -7.94 24.34
CA VAL A 14 -18.37 -8.84 24.24
C VAL A 14 -18.33 -9.63 22.92
N ARG A 15 -19.47 -9.91 22.32
CA ARG A 15 -19.57 -10.75 21.12
C ARG A 15 -19.13 -10.05 19.82
N GLY A 16 -19.09 -8.70 19.82
CA GLY A 16 -18.65 -7.91 18.66
C GLY A 16 -17.16 -7.56 18.66
N VAL A 17 -16.49 -7.66 19.82
CA VAL A 17 -15.09 -7.26 19.98
C VAL A 17 -14.12 -8.36 19.54
N LEU A 18 -14.48 -9.63 19.71
CA LEU A 18 -13.61 -10.77 19.38
C LEU A 18 -13.30 -10.89 17.87
N PRO A 19 -14.29 -10.77 16.93
CA PRO A 19 -13.98 -10.81 15.52
C PRO A 19 -13.17 -9.58 15.05
N SER A 20 -13.39 -8.41 15.64
CA SER A 20 -12.59 -7.22 15.32
C SER A 20 -11.16 -7.32 15.84
N LEU A 21 -10.93 -7.93 17.01
CA LEU A 21 -9.60 -8.17 17.56
C LEU A 21 -8.81 -9.16 16.68
N GLY A 22 -9.46 -10.22 16.21
CA GLY A 22 -8.85 -11.19 15.29
C GLY A 22 -8.42 -10.53 13.97
N MET A 23 -9.23 -9.64 13.44
CA MET A 23 -8.91 -8.89 12.22
C MET A 23 -7.71 -7.95 12.43
N VAL A 24 -7.67 -7.21 13.54
CA VAL A 24 -6.53 -6.33 13.88
C VAL A 24 -5.24 -7.13 14.05
N ILE A 25 -5.30 -8.30 14.71
CA ILE A 25 -4.14 -9.18 14.88
C ILE A 25 -3.67 -9.69 13.49
N ALA A 26 -4.59 -10.10 12.62
CA ALA A 26 -4.25 -10.56 11.28
C ALA A 26 -3.62 -9.45 10.42
N GLU A 27 -4.15 -8.23 10.47
CA GLU A 27 -3.59 -7.06 9.80
C GLU A 27 -2.18 -6.75 10.33
N PHE A 28 -2.01 -6.74 11.65
CA PHE A 28 -0.71 -6.51 12.27
C PHE A 28 0.30 -7.60 11.90
N ALA A 29 -0.09 -8.88 11.93
CA ALA A 29 0.76 -9.98 11.52
C ALA A 29 1.16 -9.88 10.03
N LEU A 30 0.23 -9.47 9.16
CA LEU A 30 0.52 -9.23 7.76
C LEU A 30 1.55 -8.12 7.57
N VAL A 31 1.40 -7.00 8.28
CA VAL A 31 2.37 -5.89 8.23
C VAL A 31 3.74 -6.36 8.72
N CYS A 32 3.81 -7.08 9.83
CA CYS A 32 5.07 -7.64 10.33
C CYS A 32 5.73 -8.60 9.33
N LEU A 33 4.93 -9.43 8.65
CA LEU A 33 5.41 -10.34 7.62
C LEU A 33 6.00 -9.56 6.43
N LEU A 34 5.30 -8.52 5.96
CA LEU A 34 5.79 -7.67 4.86
C LEU A 34 7.07 -6.93 5.23
N VAL A 35 7.16 -6.41 6.46
CA VAL A 35 8.39 -5.76 6.95
C VAL A 35 9.54 -6.76 7.07
N ALA A 36 9.29 -7.99 7.54
CA ALA A 36 10.30 -9.03 7.63
C ALA A 36 10.78 -9.53 6.24
N LEU A 37 9.99 -9.36 5.20
CA LEU A 37 10.36 -9.74 3.83
C LEU A 37 11.62 -8.99 3.36
N VAL A 38 11.76 -7.70 3.71
CA VAL A 38 12.90 -6.86 3.30
C VAL A 38 14.24 -7.42 3.79
N PRO A 39 14.48 -7.65 5.09
CA PRO A 39 15.76 -8.22 5.54
C PRO A 39 15.99 -9.64 5.01
N VAL A 40 14.94 -10.42 4.79
CA VAL A 40 15.06 -11.76 4.22
C VAL A 40 15.56 -11.70 2.77
N THR A 41 15.00 -10.83 1.93
CA THR A 41 15.45 -10.68 0.54
C THR A 41 16.87 -10.14 0.46
N VAL A 42 17.23 -9.15 1.28
CA VAL A 42 18.61 -8.66 1.36
C VAL A 42 19.58 -9.76 1.81
N TYR A 43 19.20 -10.58 2.78
CA TYR A 43 20.01 -11.72 3.21
C TYR A 43 20.21 -12.75 2.10
N LEU A 44 19.15 -13.06 1.33
CA LEU A 44 19.24 -13.98 0.20
C LEU A 44 20.18 -13.43 -0.88
N ASP A 45 20.06 -12.15 -1.25
CA ASP A 45 20.91 -11.52 -2.26
C ASP A 45 22.38 -11.53 -1.84
N THR A 46 22.67 -11.21 -0.58
CA THR A 46 24.06 -11.03 -0.11
C THR A 46 24.70 -12.33 0.34
N ALA A 47 23.99 -13.20 1.06
CA ALA A 47 24.55 -14.39 1.70
C ALA A 47 24.39 -15.65 0.87
N VAL A 48 23.35 -15.77 0.06
CA VAL A 48 23.04 -16.98 -0.71
C VAL A 48 23.42 -16.83 -2.18
N LEU A 49 23.04 -15.73 -2.81
CA LEU A 49 23.32 -15.47 -4.22
C LEU A 49 24.69 -14.85 -4.45
N GLY A 50 25.25 -14.16 -3.44
CA GLY A 50 26.58 -13.56 -3.51
C GLY A 50 26.69 -12.36 -4.48
N GLU A 51 25.55 -11.88 -5.00
CA GLU A 51 25.50 -10.84 -6.03
C GLU A 51 25.56 -9.42 -5.41
N GLY A 52 25.31 -9.32 -4.10
CA GLY A 52 25.12 -8.02 -3.44
C GLY A 52 23.80 -7.37 -3.82
N VAL A 53 23.55 -6.17 -3.29
CA VAL A 53 22.35 -5.37 -3.65
C VAL A 53 22.68 -4.55 -4.89
N THR A 54 22.43 -5.10 -6.06
CA THR A 54 22.62 -4.46 -7.37
C THR A 54 21.28 -4.16 -8.04
N GLU A 55 21.28 -3.43 -9.15
CA GLU A 55 20.08 -3.06 -9.90
C GLU A 55 19.29 -4.28 -10.44
N ASP A 56 19.90 -5.44 -10.56
CA ASP A 56 19.26 -6.69 -10.98
C ASP A 56 19.03 -7.67 -9.80
N SER A 57 19.10 -7.18 -8.56
CA SER A 57 18.96 -8.03 -7.37
C SER A 57 17.51 -8.47 -7.13
N LEU A 58 17.34 -9.59 -6.42
CA LEU A 58 16.04 -10.08 -5.99
C LEU A 58 15.31 -9.03 -5.14
N THR A 59 16.05 -8.30 -4.30
CA THR A 59 15.53 -7.21 -3.45
C THR A 59 14.88 -6.12 -4.29
N GLU A 60 15.49 -5.71 -5.39
CA GLU A 60 14.93 -4.68 -6.28
C GLU A 60 13.67 -5.16 -6.99
N HIS A 61 13.68 -6.36 -7.53
CA HIS A 61 12.49 -6.94 -8.15
C HIS A 61 11.32 -7.08 -7.17
N MET A 62 11.59 -7.48 -5.93
CA MET A 62 10.57 -7.55 -4.87
C MET A 62 10.04 -6.16 -4.51
N HIS A 63 10.92 -5.17 -4.37
CA HIS A 63 10.53 -3.79 -4.09
C HIS A 63 9.62 -3.22 -5.18
N ASN A 64 10.01 -3.36 -6.45
CA ASN A 64 9.23 -2.91 -7.60
C ASN A 64 7.87 -3.60 -7.68
N THR A 65 7.83 -4.90 -7.44
CA THR A 65 6.58 -5.66 -7.40
C THR A 65 5.65 -5.16 -6.29
N LEU A 66 6.18 -4.90 -5.10
CA LEU A 66 5.39 -4.37 -3.98
C LEU A 66 4.84 -2.98 -4.27
N LEU A 67 5.61 -2.09 -4.90
CA LEU A 67 5.13 -0.77 -5.32
C LEU A 67 3.97 -0.86 -6.32
N ALA A 68 4.10 -1.75 -7.32
CA ALA A 68 3.04 -1.98 -8.30
C ALA A 68 1.76 -2.54 -7.66
N ILE A 69 1.90 -3.52 -6.75
CA ILE A 69 0.78 -4.08 -5.98
C ILE A 69 0.12 -3.02 -5.12
N ALA A 70 0.90 -2.20 -4.40
CA ALA A 70 0.38 -1.13 -3.57
C ALA A 70 -0.41 -0.11 -4.39
N ALA A 71 0.13 0.35 -5.53
CA ALA A 71 -0.58 1.23 -6.45
C ALA A 71 -1.91 0.63 -6.91
N GLY A 72 -1.91 -0.67 -7.27
CA GLY A 72 -3.10 -1.40 -7.68
C GLY A 72 -4.16 -1.52 -6.58
N ILE A 73 -3.76 -1.84 -5.36
CA ILE A 73 -4.67 -1.94 -4.20
C ILE A 73 -5.33 -0.59 -3.91
N PHE A 74 -4.55 0.50 -3.88
CA PHE A 74 -5.10 1.84 -3.63
C PHE A 74 -6.02 2.28 -4.78
N MET A 75 -5.68 1.96 -6.03
CA MET A 75 -6.55 2.24 -7.17
C MET A 75 -7.87 1.46 -7.09
N MET A 76 -7.83 0.17 -6.76
CA MET A 76 -9.02 -0.65 -6.55
C MET A 76 -9.86 -0.11 -5.40
N GLY A 77 -9.24 0.27 -4.28
CA GLY A 77 -9.91 0.92 -3.16
C GLY A 77 -10.62 2.21 -3.56
N ALA A 78 -10.01 3.02 -4.45
CA ALA A 78 -10.61 4.24 -4.97
C ALA A 78 -11.88 3.97 -5.80
N TYR A 79 -11.96 2.84 -6.49
CA TYR A 79 -13.19 2.44 -7.19
C TYR A 79 -14.29 1.97 -6.21
N GLN A 80 -13.92 1.28 -5.15
CA GLN A 80 -14.87 0.69 -4.20
C GLN A 80 -15.40 1.68 -3.16
N HIS A 81 -14.57 2.64 -2.72
CA HIS A 81 -14.87 3.56 -1.62
C HIS A 81 -15.05 5.00 -2.12
N VAL A 82 -16.27 5.34 -2.53
CA VAL A 82 -16.59 6.67 -3.09
C VAL A 82 -16.23 7.81 -2.15
N GLY A 83 -16.49 7.68 -0.84
CA GLY A 83 -16.21 8.72 0.16
C GLY A 83 -14.71 8.99 0.41
N MET A 84 -13.81 8.06 0.05
CA MET A 84 -12.36 8.20 0.20
C MET A 84 -11.62 8.21 -1.15
N ARG A 85 -12.36 8.29 -2.24
CA ARG A 85 -11.83 8.16 -3.61
C ARG A 85 -10.67 9.11 -3.90
N GLY A 86 -10.80 10.38 -3.50
CA GLY A 86 -9.74 11.36 -3.72
C GLY A 86 -8.43 11.02 -3.01
N TYR A 87 -8.50 10.62 -1.74
CA TYR A 87 -7.34 10.19 -0.95
C TYR A 87 -6.67 8.93 -1.53
N LEU A 88 -7.48 7.91 -1.82
CA LEU A 88 -6.99 6.64 -2.35
C LEU A 88 -6.37 6.79 -3.74
N THR A 89 -6.93 7.66 -4.59
CA THR A 89 -6.34 8.01 -5.90
C THR A 89 -5.00 8.70 -5.73
N LEU A 90 -4.88 9.63 -4.77
CA LEU A 90 -3.61 10.31 -4.50
C LEU A 90 -2.54 9.34 -4.01
N ALA A 91 -2.89 8.42 -3.09
CA ALA A 91 -1.99 7.37 -2.62
C ALA A 91 -1.54 6.46 -3.77
N ALA A 92 -2.47 5.98 -4.61
CA ALA A 92 -2.14 5.19 -5.80
C ALA A 92 -1.17 5.94 -6.74
N THR A 93 -1.40 7.24 -6.96
CA THR A 93 -0.55 8.09 -7.79
C THR A 93 0.87 8.19 -7.24
N LEU A 94 1.03 8.36 -5.92
CA LEU A 94 2.35 8.40 -5.29
C LEU A 94 3.11 7.09 -5.46
N PHE A 95 2.47 5.94 -5.21
CA PHE A 95 3.10 4.63 -5.43
C PHE A 95 3.44 4.38 -6.89
N ALA A 96 2.61 4.82 -7.83
CA ALA A 96 2.89 4.76 -9.26
C ALA A 96 4.10 5.63 -9.66
N CYS A 97 4.23 6.84 -9.09
CA CYS A 97 5.41 7.68 -9.32
C CYS A 97 6.69 7.07 -8.74
N MET A 98 6.62 6.46 -7.55
CA MET A 98 7.76 5.74 -6.95
C MET A 98 8.16 4.55 -7.83
N PHE A 99 7.20 3.78 -8.31
CA PHE A 99 7.44 2.68 -9.24
C PHE A 99 8.13 3.16 -10.53
N LEU A 100 7.66 4.26 -11.14
CA LEU A 100 8.29 4.84 -12.34
C LEU A 100 9.72 5.30 -12.08
N ARG A 101 10.02 5.81 -10.88
CA ARG A 101 11.36 6.21 -10.49
C ARG A 101 12.33 5.02 -10.42
N GLU A 102 11.87 3.86 -9.91
CA GLU A 102 12.72 2.66 -9.83
C GLU A 102 13.12 2.15 -11.23
N TYR A 103 12.36 2.51 -12.26
CA TYR A 103 12.70 2.19 -13.66
C TYR A 103 13.53 3.28 -14.35
N ASP A 104 14.14 4.20 -13.60
CA ASP A 104 14.91 5.31 -14.18
C ASP A 104 16.08 4.80 -15.04
N ALA A 105 16.84 3.81 -14.59
CA ALA A 105 17.94 3.20 -15.34
C ALA A 105 17.49 2.61 -16.69
N ALA A 106 16.30 2.02 -16.75
CA ALA A 106 15.74 1.50 -18.00
C ALA A 106 15.26 2.64 -18.92
N LEU A 107 14.66 3.68 -18.35
CA LEU A 107 14.15 4.85 -19.06
C LEU A 107 15.29 5.78 -19.53
N ASP A 108 16.37 5.87 -18.76
CA ASP A 108 17.56 6.65 -19.07
C ASP A 108 18.35 6.11 -20.28
N ARG A 109 18.08 4.85 -20.69
CA ARG A 109 18.59 4.32 -21.99
C ARG A 109 18.03 5.08 -23.19
N ILE A 110 16.88 5.73 -23.05
CA ILE A 110 16.26 6.54 -24.11
C ILE A 110 16.87 7.95 -24.09
N GLN A 111 16.87 8.59 -22.93
CA GLN A 111 17.46 9.89 -22.68
C GLN A 111 17.66 10.06 -21.18
N HIS A 112 18.80 10.60 -20.77
CA HIS A 112 19.09 10.87 -19.35
C HIS A 112 18.01 11.75 -18.71
N GLY A 113 17.41 11.29 -17.61
CA GLY A 113 16.31 11.97 -16.92
C GLY A 113 14.95 11.78 -17.55
N PHE A 114 14.78 10.86 -18.50
CA PHE A 114 13.50 10.65 -19.19
C PHE A 114 12.36 10.24 -18.24
N TRP A 115 12.67 9.57 -17.14
CA TRP A 115 11.69 9.13 -16.12
C TRP A 115 10.86 10.29 -15.54
N ILE A 116 11.38 11.52 -15.55
CA ILE A 116 10.69 12.70 -15.01
C ILE A 116 9.40 12.98 -15.78
N TYR A 117 9.38 12.79 -17.10
CA TYR A 117 8.21 13.10 -17.92
C TYR A 117 7.00 12.20 -17.57
N PRO A 118 7.10 10.86 -17.60
CA PRO A 118 6.00 10.00 -17.22
C PRO A 118 5.60 10.18 -15.74
N ALA A 119 6.54 10.45 -14.83
CA ALA A 119 6.24 10.72 -13.44
C ALA A 119 5.43 12.01 -13.26
N LEU A 120 5.80 13.11 -13.95
CA LEU A 120 5.04 14.36 -13.93
C LEU A 120 3.64 14.22 -14.53
N VAL A 121 3.51 13.50 -15.64
CA VAL A 121 2.19 13.22 -16.25
C VAL A 121 1.32 12.41 -15.29
N THR A 122 1.87 11.36 -14.69
CA THR A 122 1.15 10.53 -13.70
C THR A 122 0.72 11.36 -12.50
N LEU A 123 1.61 12.19 -11.97
CA LEU A 123 1.32 13.08 -10.84
C LEU A 123 0.25 14.10 -11.18
N ALA A 124 0.32 14.75 -12.35
CA ALA A 124 -0.64 15.74 -12.78
C ALA A 124 -2.04 15.13 -12.99
N VAL A 125 -2.12 14.01 -13.70
CA VAL A 125 -3.38 13.30 -13.96
C VAL A 125 -3.99 12.76 -12.65
N GLY A 126 -3.19 12.10 -11.82
CA GLY A 126 -3.66 11.56 -10.54
C GLY A 126 -4.12 12.64 -9.58
N SER A 127 -3.39 13.76 -9.48
CA SER A 127 -3.78 14.91 -8.66
C SER A 127 -5.07 15.57 -9.18
N PHE A 128 -5.22 15.70 -10.49
CA PHE A 128 -6.44 16.23 -11.11
C PHE A 128 -7.66 15.34 -10.82
N ILE A 129 -7.52 14.01 -10.97
CA ILE A 129 -8.58 13.04 -10.66
C ILE A 129 -8.92 13.08 -9.17
N ALA A 130 -7.91 13.12 -8.29
CA ALA A 130 -8.10 13.21 -6.85
C ALA A 130 -8.83 14.49 -6.46
N TRP A 131 -8.46 15.62 -7.06
CA TRP A 131 -9.12 16.91 -6.82
C TRP A 131 -10.58 16.91 -7.28
N ARG A 132 -10.85 16.38 -8.48
CA ARG A 132 -12.21 16.25 -9.01
C ARG A 132 -13.12 15.37 -8.15
N ASN A 133 -12.54 14.37 -7.49
CA ASN A 133 -13.24 13.40 -6.64
C ASN A 133 -13.18 13.76 -5.15
N ARG A 134 -12.89 15.00 -4.79
CA ARG A 134 -13.11 15.51 -3.43
C ARG A 134 -14.62 15.60 -3.21
N GLY A 135 -15.19 14.51 -2.66
CA GLY A 135 -16.58 14.44 -2.26
C GLY A 135 -16.83 15.16 -0.95
#